data_9a6432618601c8bf2e62ecbf6c6503e0
#
_entry.id   9a6432618601c8bf2e62ecbf6c6503e0
#
_cell.length_a   1.000
_cell.length_b   1.000
_cell.length_c   1.000
_cell.angle_alpha   90.00
_cell.angle_beta   90.00
_cell.angle_gamma   90.00
#
_symmetry.space_group_name_H-M   'P 1'
#
loop_
_entity.id
_entity.type
_entity.pdbx_description
1 polymer ?
#
loop_
_entity_poly.entity_id
_entity_poly.type
_entity_poly.pdbx_seq_one_letter_code
_entity_poly.pdbx_strand_id
1 'polypeptide(L)'
;MSKKYAKETVCIQSGWQPKNGEPRILPIYQSTTFKYETSEQMGRLFDLEESGYFYTRLQNPTNDYVAAKICELEGGVAAMLTSSGQAANYYAIFNICETGDHVIMSSTVYGGTHNLITVTMKKMGIECTVVDPDASLDELRKTIQPNTKCVFGETIANPALVVLDIEKFATLAHEAGVPLIIDNTFATPINCNPFEWGADIVTHSTTKYMDGHAMTVGGAIVDSGNFDWTAHAEKFPGLCTPDASYHGVTYTEKFGKGAYITKATVQLMRDLGSIQAPQNAFLLNVGLETLPLRMERHCSNAQKVAEFLENHEKVAWVNYPGLPSNKYYNLAQKYMPKGSCGVISFGLKSGRTGAGKMMDHLELAAIVTHVADARTCVLHPASHTHRQMTDEQLVEAGVAPDLIRLSVGIENVDDIIADLKQAIEKAD
;
A
#
# COMPACT_ATOMS: atom_id res chain seq x y z
N MET A 1 -29.50 -6.58 8.54
CA MET A 1 -28.04 -6.42 8.60
C MET A 1 -27.41 -7.67 8.04
N SER A 2 -26.60 -7.59 6.98
CA SER A 2 -25.85 -8.73 6.48
C SER A 2 -24.86 -9.19 7.57
N LYS A 3 -24.69 -10.49 7.72
CA LYS A 3 -23.74 -11.07 8.68
C LYS A 3 -22.33 -10.62 8.32
N LYS A 4 -21.64 -9.89 9.20
CA LYS A 4 -20.24 -9.50 9.00
C LYS A 4 -19.37 -10.72 9.31
N TYR A 5 -18.68 -11.25 8.30
CA TYR A 5 -17.75 -12.36 8.47
C TYR A 5 -16.38 -11.87 8.97
N ALA A 6 -15.62 -12.79 9.58
CA ALA A 6 -14.21 -12.55 9.92
C ALA A 6 -13.35 -12.46 8.64
N LYS A 7 -12.22 -11.78 8.71
CA LYS A 7 -11.34 -11.51 7.55
C LYS A 7 -10.87 -12.78 6.85
N GLU A 8 -10.60 -13.84 7.60
CA GLU A 8 -10.23 -15.15 7.07
C GLU A 8 -11.32 -15.72 6.16
N THR A 9 -12.59 -15.55 6.54
CA THR A 9 -13.74 -15.95 5.71
C THR A 9 -13.90 -15.01 4.50
N VAL A 10 -13.71 -13.71 4.68
CA VAL A 10 -13.77 -12.71 3.60
C VAL A 10 -12.72 -13.01 2.53
N CYS A 11 -11.48 -13.33 2.92
CA CYS A 11 -10.42 -13.73 1.98
C CYS A 11 -10.83 -14.86 1.04
N ILE A 12 -11.63 -15.81 1.55
CA ILE A 12 -12.08 -16.99 0.77
C ILE A 12 -13.38 -16.71 0.02
N GLN A 13 -14.38 -16.07 0.67
CA GLN A 13 -15.76 -16.08 0.20
C GLN A 13 -16.21 -14.76 -0.43
N SER A 14 -15.48 -13.65 -0.23
CA SER A 14 -15.89 -12.36 -0.77
C SER A 14 -15.47 -12.17 -2.24
N GLY A 15 -16.09 -11.20 -2.89
CA GLY A 15 -15.90 -10.86 -4.29
C GLY A 15 -16.77 -11.71 -5.20
N TRP A 16 -16.24 -12.82 -5.72
CA TRP A 16 -16.99 -13.72 -6.59
C TRP A 16 -18.05 -14.53 -5.81
N GLN A 17 -19.31 -14.40 -6.24
CA GLN A 17 -20.46 -15.10 -5.67
C GLN A 17 -21.15 -15.92 -6.78
N PRO A 18 -20.74 -17.20 -6.99
CA PRO A 18 -21.27 -18.00 -8.07
C PRO A 18 -22.74 -18.34 -7.86
N LYS A 19 -23.55 -18.21 -8.93
CA LYS A 19 -24.92 -18.68 -9.00
C LYS A 19 -24.97 -20.15 -9.38
N ASN A 20 -26.16 -20.73 -9.41
CA ASN A 20 -26.36 -22.14 -9.80
C ASN A 20 -25.80 -22.39 -11.22
N GLY A 21 -24.89 -23.36 -11.33
CA GLY A 21 -24.23 -23.72 -12.59
C GLY A 21 -23.04 -22.84 -13.00
N GLU A 22 -22.72 -21.79 -12.26
CA GLU A 22 -21.53 -20.97 -12.53
C GLU A 22 -20.26 -21.60 -11.93
N PRO A 23 -19.07 -21.25 -12.47
CA PRO A 23 -17.80 -21.72 -11.93
C PRO A 23 -17.63 -21.33 -10.46
N ARG A 24 -17.14 -22.27 -9.65
CA ARG A 24 -16.87 -22.01 -8.24
C ARG A 24 -15.76 -20.99 -8.06
N ILE A 25 -14.74 -21.02 -8.92
CA ILE A 25 -13.63 -20.05 -8.90
C ILE A 25 -13.96 -18.86 -9.79
N LEU A 26 -13.43 -17.69 -9.43
CA LEU A 26 -13.55 -16.46 -10.20
C LEU A 26 -13.14 -16.67 -11.68
N PRO A 27 -14.01 -16.40 -12.67
CA PRO A 27 -13.66 -16.47 -14.08
C PRO A 27 -12.69 -15.35 -14.49
N ILE A 28 -11.82 -15.66 -15.47
CA ILE A 28 -10.97 -14.64 -16.12
C ILE A 28 -11.71 -14.12 -17.35
N TYR A 29 -12.15 -12.86 -17.31
CA TYR A 29 -12.77 -12.18 -18.45
C TYR A 29 -11.69 -11.56 -19.33
N GLN A 30 -11.09 -12.37 -20.18
CA GLN A 30 -10.04 -11.96 -21.13
C GLN A 30 -10.65 -11.35 -22.39
N SER A 31 -11.24 -10.16 -22.26
CA SER A 31 -11.86 -9.41 -23.35
C SER A 31 -11.51 -7.93 -23.26
N THR A 32 -11.33 -7.27 -24.41
CA THR A 32 -11.14 -5.81 -24.47
C THR A 32 -12.46 -5.06 -24.39
N THR A 33 -13.54 -5.63 -24.95
CA THR A 33 -14.86 -4.99 -25.10
C THR A 33 -15.97 -5.99 -24.78
N PHE A 34 -17.19 -5.47 -24.65
CA PHE A 34 -18.38 -6.23 -24.28
C PHE A 34 -19.49 -5.93 -25.31
N LYS A 35 -20.44 -6.86 -25.50
CA LYS A 35 -21.55 -6.75 -26.43
C LYS A 35 -22.78 -6.18 -25.72
N TYR A 36 -23.51 -5.34 -26.44
CA TYR A 36 -24.80 -4.78 -26.01
C TYR A 36 -25.91 -5.19 -26.96
N GLU A 37 -27.15 -5.14 -26.48
CA GLU A 37 -28.33 -5.44 -27.31
C GLU A 37 -28.74 -4.25 -28.16
N THR A 38 -28.61 -3.01 -27.62
CA THR A 38 -29.01 -1.79 -28.30
C THR A 38 -27.94 -0.71 -28.21
N SER A 39 -27.92 0.20 -29.19
CA SER A 39 -27.01 1.37 -29.13
C SER A 39 -27.40 2.35 -28.01
N GLU A 40 -28.68 2.41 -27.67
CA GLU A 40 -29.18 3.23 -26.58
C GLU A 40 -28.63 2.76 -25.21
N GLN A 41 -28.64 1.44 -24.97
CA GLN A 41 -28.04 0.88 -23.75
C GLN A 41 -26.55 1.23 -23.67
N MET A 42 -25.81 1.11 -24.76
CA MET A 42 -24.41 1.51 -24.81
C MET A 42 -24.23 3.00 -24.49
N GLY A 43 -25.10 3.89 -25.01
CA GLY A 43 -25.10 5.32 -24.70
C GLY A 43 -25.25 5.58 -23.19
N ARG A 44 -26.25 4.97 -22.55
CA ARG A 44 -26.50 5.13 -21.09
C ARG A 44 -25.33 4.69 -20.22
N LEU A 45 -24.54 3.67 -20.63
CA LEU A 45 -23.32 3.28 -19.93
C LEU A 45 -22.24 4.37 -20.04
N PHE A 46 -22.05 4.97 -21.22
CA PHE A 46 -21.10 6.07 -21.39
C PHE A 46 -21.52 7.36 -20.66
N ASP A 47 -22.83 7.59 -20.49
CA ASP A 47 -23.38 8.71 -19.72
C ASP A 47 -23.43 8.42 -18.22
N LEU A 48 -22.91 7.27 -17.78
CA LEU A 48 -22.91 6.81 -16.39
C LEU A 48 -24.33 6.69 -15.80
N GLU A 49 -25.36 6.49 -16.63
CA GLU A 49 -26.75 6.30 -16.24
C GLU A 49 -27.05 4.86 -15.84
N GLU A 50 -26.30 3.91 -16.39
CA GLU A 50 -26.34 2.49 -16.05
C GLU A 50 -24.97 1.98 -15.60
N SER A 51 -24.98 0.93 -14.79
CA SER A 51 -23.77 0.18 -14.42
C SER A 51 -23.54 -0.96 -15.41
N GLY A 52 -22.29 -1.16 -15.83
CA GLY A 52 -21.93 -2.25 -16.73
C GLY A 52 -20.51 -2.10 -17.27
N TYR A 53 -20.13 -3.06 -18.11
CA TYR A 53 -18.79 -3.11 -18.70
C TYR A 53 -18.87 -2.77 -20.18
N PHE A 54 -17.99 -1.91 -20.67
CA PHE A 54 -17.90 -1.59 -22.10
C PHE A 54 -16.47 -1.68 -22.64
N TYR A 55 -15.47 -1.39 -21.81
CA TYR A 55 -14.08 -1.48 -22.21
C TYR A 55 -13.17 -1.81 -21.03
N THR A 56 -12.34 -2.84 -21.15
CA THR A 56 -11.53 -3.37 -20.04
C THR A 56 -10.53 -2.36 -19.48
N ARG A 57 -10.09 -1.35 -20.26
CA ARG A 57 -9.23 -0.28 -19.73
C ARG A 57 -9.86 0.48 -18.55
N LEU A 58 -11.18 0.62 -18.52
CA LEU A 58 -11.88 1.26 -17.41
C LEU A 58 -12.24 0.24 -16.34
N GLN A 59 -12.93 -0.82 -16.74
CA GLN A 59 -13.46 -1.83 -15.81
C GLN A 59 -13.48 -3.21 -16.47
N ASN A 60 -13.26 -4.23 -15.65
CA ASN A 60 -13.33 -5.63 -16.06
C ASN A 60 -13.95 -6.45 -14.92
N PRO A 61 -14.87 -7.39 -15.19
CA PRO A 61 -15.52 -8.18 -14.14
C PRO A 61 -14.54 -8.87 -13.18
N THR A 62 -13.45 -9.45 -13.71
CA THR A 62 -12.43 -10.12 -12.87
C THR A 62 -11.79 -9.13 -11.90
N ASN A 63 -11.40 -7.96 -12.39
CA ASN A 63 -10.77 -6.91 -11.57
C ASN A 63 -11.74 -6.40 -10.49
N ASP A 64 -13.00 -6.18 -10.84
CA ASP A 64 -13.99 -5.63 -9.92
C ASP A 64 -14.33 -6.60 -8.80
N TYR A 65 -14.41 -7.91 -9.07
CA TYR A 65 -14.58 -8.91 -8.00
C TYR A 65 -13.41 -8.94 -7.02
N VAL A 66 -12.18 -8.77 -7.50
CA VAL A 66 -10.99 -8.74 -6.64
C VAL A 66 -10.91 -7.41 -5.88
N ALA A 67 -11.22 -6.29 -6.53
CA ALA A 67 -11.33 -5.00 -5.89
C ALA A 67 -12.38 -5.00 -4.76
N ALA A 68 -13.56 -5.60 -5.01
CA ALA A 68 -14.61 -5.74 -4.00
C ALA A 68 -14.15 -6.56 -2.79
N LYS A 69 -13.38 -7.65 -2.99
CA LYS A 69 -12.79 -8.42 -1.90
C LYS A 69 -11.83 -7.58 -1.06
N ILE A 70 -10.91 -6.82 -1.69
CA ILE A 70 -9.97 -5.94 -0.98
C ILE A 70 -10.74 -4.83 -0.26
N CYS A 71 -11.78 -4.27 -0.88
CA CYS A 71 -12.67 -3.28 -0.28
C CYS A 71 -13.30 -3.78 1.02
N GLU A 72 -13.86 -5.00 1.02
CA GLU A 72 -14.46 -5.61 2.20
C GLU A 72 -13.42 -5.92 3.29
N LEU A 73 -12.21 -6.36 2.92
CA LEU A 73 -11.12 -6.61 3.86
C LEU A 73 -10.66 -5.35 4.59
N GLU A 74 -10.59 -4.21 3.89
CA GLU A 74 -10.26 -2.91 4.49
C GLU A 74 -11.46 -2.26 5.20
N GLY A 75 -12.69 -2.68 4.90
CA GLY A 75 -13.90 -2.08 5.45
C GLY A 75 -14.33 -0.79 4.72
N GLY A 76 -13.94 -0.67 3.45
CA GLY A 76 -14.27 0.46 2.58
C GLY A 76 -15.66 0.36 1.94
N VAL A 77 -16.03 1.38 1.17
CA VAL A 77 -17.29 1.45 0.40
C VAL A 77 -17.09 1.22 -1.09
N ALA A 78 -15.90 1.52 -1.61
CA ALA A 78 -15.53 1.35 -3.00
C ALA A 78 -14.02 1.10 -3.14
N ALA A 79 -13.62 0.37 -4.18
CA ALA A 79 -12.22 0.10 -4.49
C ALA A 79 -11.99 -0.06 -5.98
N MET A 80 -10.74 0.11 -6.42
CA MET A 80 -10.29 -0.18 -7.77
C MET A 80 -8.90 -0.80 -7.76
N LEU A 81 -8.60 -1.66 -8.75
CA LEU A 81 -7.26 -2.18 -8.99
C LEU A 81 -6.49 -1.28 -9.97
N THR A 82 -5.19 -1.23 -9.80
CA THR A 82 -4.25 -0.53 -10.68
C THR A 82 -3.10 -1.44 -11.09
N SER A 83 -2.35 -1.05 -12.12
CA SER A 83 -1.23 -1.84 -12.65
C SER A 83 -0.03 -1.96 -11.69
N SER A 84 0.04 -1.12 -10.65
CA SER A 84 1.12 -1.14 -9.65
C SER A 84 0.72 -0.32 -8.42
N GLY A 85 1.42 -0.53 -7.29
CA GLY A 85 1.28 0.33 -6.10
C GLY A 85 1.61 1.80 -6.38
N GLN A 86 2.59 2.07 -7.25
CA GLN A 86 2.91 3.44 -7.68
C GLN A 86 1.77 4.10 -8.46
N ALA A 87 1.08 3.34 -9.32
CA ALA A 87 -0.12 3.84 -9.99
C ALA A 87 -1.26 4.09 -9.00
N ALA A 88 -1.39 3.25 -7.95
CA ALA A 88 -2.36 3.46 -6.87
C ALA A 88 -2.07 4.77 -6.12
N ASN A 89 -0.84 4.98 -5.67
CA ASN A 89 -0.44 6.21 -4.97
C ASN A 89 -0.59 7.46 -5.87
N TYR A 90 -0.20 7.33 -7.15
CA TYR A 90 -0.37 8.42 -8.11
C TYR A 90 -1.84 8.79 -8.30
N TYR A 91 -2.72 7.81 -8.55
CA TYR A 91 -4.14 8.07 -8.74
C TYR A 91 -4.81 8.58 -7.47
N ALA A 92 -4.45 8.03 -6.31
CA ALA A 92 -5.04 8.47 -5.04
C ALA A 92 -4.80 9.98 -4.80
N ILE A 93 -3.61 10.47 -5.10
CA ILE A 93 -3.29 11.90 -4.93
C ILE A 93 -3.82 12.73 -6.11
N PHE A 94 -3.53 12.32 -7.34
CA PHE A 94 -3.86 13.09 -8.54
C PHE A 94 -5.37 13.21 -8.79
N ASN A 95 -6.17 12.31 -8.22
CA ASN A 95 -7.64 12.38 -8.28
C ASN A 95 -8.23 13.64 -7.63
N ILE A 96 -7.50 14.22 -6.68
CA ILE A 96 -7.94 15.36 -5.85
C ILE A 96 -6.97 16.55 -5.87
N CYS A 97 -5.84 16.43 -6.55
CA CYS A 97 -4.85 17.48 -6.70
C CYS A 97 -4.76 17.97 -8.14
N GLU A 98 -4.55 19.26 -8.30
CA GLU A 98 -4.32 19.95 -9.56
C GLU A 98 -3.04 20.78 -9.49
N THR A 99 -2.66 21.43 -10.60
CA THR A 99 -1.54 22.39 -10.61
C THR A 99 -1.77 23.52 -9.61
N GLY A 100 -0.80 23.75 -8.75
CA GLY A 100 -0.86 24.76 -7.68
C GLY A 100 -1.30 24.19 -6.33
N ASP A 101 -1.64 22.89 -6.24
CA ASP A 101 -2.02 22.23 -4.99
C ASP A 101 -0.81 21.74 -4.20
N HIS A 102 -1.05 21.43 -2.93
CA HIS A 102 -0.03 21.03 -1.96
C HIS A 102 -0.40 19.73 -1.25
N VAL A 103 0.61 18.89 -0.99
CA VAL A 103 0.52 17.63 -0.25
C VAL A 103 1.45 17.66 0.95
N ILE A 104 1.00 17.17 2.11
CA ILE A 104 1.87 16.89 3.26
C ILE A 104 2.20 15.39 3.24
N MET A 105 3.48 15.02 3.29
CA MET A 105 3.92 13.62 3.22
C MET A 105 4.89 13.29 4.35
N SER A 106 4.71 12.12 5.00
CA SER A 106 5.71 11.58 5.92
C SER A 106 7.05 11.37 5.22
N SER A 107 8.15 11.73 5.86
CA SER A 107 9.52 11.57 5.32
C SER A 107 9.93 10.11 5.12
N THR A 108 9.31 9.19 5.84
CA THR A 108 9.72 7.78 5.88
C THR A 108 8.97 6.85 4.93
N VAL A 109 8.25 7.40 3.94
CA VAL A 109 7.57 6.60 2.91
C VAL A 109 8.57 5.89 1.99
N TYR A 110 8.10 4.85 1.28
CA TYR A 110 8.88 4.14 0.28
C TYR A 110 9.57 5.11 -0.70
N GLY A 111 10.85 4.88 -0.99
CA GLY A 111 11.66 5.79 -1.82
C GLY A 111 11.06 6.09 -3.20
N GLY A 112 10.36 5.13 -3.81
CA GLY A 112 9.62 5.36 -5.06
C GLY A 112 8.45 6.35 -4.88
N THR A 113 7.72 6.26 -3.77
CA THR A 113 6.63 7.19 -3.43
C THR A 113 7.17 8.57 -3.08
N HIS A 114 8.27 8.64 -2.33
CA HIS A 114 8.96 9.89 -2.06
C HIS A 114 9.32 10.62 -3.37
N ASN A 115 9.98 9.91 -4.30
CA ASN A 115 10.34 10.48 -5.60
C ASN A 115 9.13 10.82 -6.47
N LEU A 116 8.05 10.00 -6.43
CA LEU A 116 6.81 10.28 -7.13
C LEU A 116 6.25 11.65 -6.73
N ILE A 117 6.12 11.90 -5.42
CA ILE A 117 5.46 13.10 -4.92
C ILE A 117 6.40 14.32 -5.03
N THR A 118 7.67 14.21 -4.61
CA THR A 118 8.59 15.35 -4.55
C THR A 118 9.22 15.74 -5.89
N VAL A 119 9.29 14.83 -6.85
CA VAL A 119 9.94 15.08 -8.15
C VAL A 119 8.95 15.00 -9.30
N THR A 120 8.20 13.89 -9.40
CA THR A 120 7.35 13.67 -10.59
C THR A 120 6.11 14.54 -10.55
N MET A 121 5.39 14.59 -9.42
CA MET A 121 4.21 15.44 -9.27
C MET A 121 4.55 16.94 -9.23
N LYS A 122 5.75 17.28 -8.75
CA LYS A 122 6.26 18.66 -8.83
C LYS A 122 6.33 19.18 -10.28
N LYS A 123 6.64 18.31 -11.26
CA LYS A 123 6.60 18.68 -12.68
C LYS A 123 5.18 18.96 -13.19
N MET A 124 4.17 18.52 -12.46
CA MET A 124 2.76 18.76 -12.73
C MET A 124 2.23 19.97 -11.94
N GLY A 125 3.13 20.67 -11.20
CA GLY A 125 2.78 21.83 -10.40
C GLY A 125 2.18 21.51 -9.04
N ILE A 126 2.30 20.27 -8.55
CA ILE A 126 1.86 19.86 -7.22
C ILE A 126 3.06 19.96 -6.27
N GLU A 127 2.94 20.78 -5.24
CA GLU A 127 3.99 21.00 -4.23
C GLU A 127 3.85 20.03 -3.06
N CYS A 128 4.95 19.77 -2.37
CA CYS A 128 4.97 18.84 -1.23
C CYS A 128 5.80 19.38 -0.08
N THR A 129 5.24 19.29 1.14
CA THR A 129 6.02 19.41 2.38
C THR A 129 6.25 18.03 2.98
N VAL A 130 7.54 17.69 3.10
CA VAL A 130 7.97 16.43 3.74
C VAL A 130 8.13 16.70 5.23
N VAL A 131 7.49 15.83 6.06
CA VAL A 131 7.44 16.01 7.53
C VAL A 131 8.02 14.81 8.26
N ASP A 132 8.66 15.06 9.41
CA ASP A 132 9.07 14.02 10.32
C ASP A 132 7.82 13.36 10.97
N PRO A 133 7.58 12.05 10.82
CA PRO A 133 6.45 11.38 11.43
C PRO A 133 6.46 11.43 12.96
N ASP A 134 7.61 11.65 13.59
CA ASP A 134 7.75 11.75 15.04
C ASP A 134 7.54 13.19 15.57
N ALA A 135 7.44 14.19 14.69
CA ALA A 135 7.16 15.57 15.08
C ALA A 135 5.85 15.68 15.87
N SER A 136 5.79 16.65 16.76
CA SER A 136 4.56 16.95 17.51
C SER A 136 3.45 17.44 16.59
N LEU A 137 2.19 17.24 17.00
CA LEU A 137 1.05 17.70 16.21
C LEU A 137 1.10 19.23 15.96
N ASP A 138 1.59 20.00 16.93
CA ASP A 138 1.73 21.47 16.80
C ASP A 138 2.80 21.88 15.76
N GLU A 139 3.86 21.09 15.62
CA GLU A 139 4.85 21.30 14.55
C GLU A 139 4.28 20.91 13.19
N LEU A 140 3.56 19.79 13.10
CA LEU A 140 2.89 19.34 11.88
C LEU A 140 1.84 20.35 11.41
N ARG A 141 1.05 20.95 12.30
CA ARG A 141 0.05 21.99 11.97
C ARG A 141 0.66 23.19 11.22
N LYS A 142 1.92 23.52 11.50
CA LYS A 142 2.61 24.65 10.82
C LYS A 142 2.90 24.36 9.33
N THR A 143 2.78 23.12 8.89
CA THR A 143 3.00 22.72 7.50
C THR A 143 1.75 22.79 6.64
N ILE A 144 0.57 22.97 7.26
CA ILE A 144 -0.70 23.13 6.56
C ILE A 144 -0.66 24.45 5.77
N GLN A 145 -1.02 24.38 4.49
CA GLN A 145 -1.16 25.52 3.58
C GLN A 145 -2.62 25.65 3.12
N PRO A 146 -3.06 26.83 2.68
CA PRO A 146 -4.44 27.00 2.19
C PRO A 146 -4.81 26.05 1.04
N ASN A 147 -3.83 25.71 0.20
CA ASN A 147 -3.94 24.83 -0.96
C ASN A 147 -3.57 23.37 -0.64
N THR A 148 -3.43 22.98 0.63
CA THR A 148 -3.23 21.58 1.02
C THR A 148 -4.48 20.76 0.65
N LYS A 149 -4.27 19.60 -0.02
CA LYS A 149 -5.34 18.71 -0.51
C LYS A 149 -5.36 17.34 0.13
N CYS A 150 -4.23 16.85 0.62
CA CYS A 150 -4.18 15.60 1.37
C CYS A 150 -2.94 15.52 2.26
N VAL A 151 -3.01 14.59 3.20
CA VAL A 151 -1.87 14.12 3.99
C VAL A 151 -1.61 12.66 3.59
N PHE A 152 -0.34 12.31 3.35
CA PHE A 152 0.06 10.97 2.90
C PHE A 152 1.08 10.33 3.85
N GLY A 153 0.90 9.04 4.16
CA GLY A 153 1.84 8.25 4.95
C GLY A 153 1.73 6.76 4.67
N GLU A 154 2.60 5.98 5.30
CA GLU A 154 2.57 4.50 5.26
C GLU A 154 2.35 3.95 6.66
N THR A 155 1.54 2.90 6.80
CA THR A 155 1.33 2.23 8.09
C THR A 155 2.66 1.78 8.71
N ILE A 156 3.51 1.15 7.90
CA ILE A 156 4.87 0.73 8.23
C ILE A 156 5.78 1.12 7.08
N ALA A 157 6.74 1.98 7.34
CA ALA A 157 7.67 2.49 6.33
C ALA A 157 8.70 1.44 5.86
N ASN A 158 9.12 1.53 4.59
CA ASN A 158 10.14 0.67 3.99
C ASN A 158 11.35 1.51 3.51
N PRO A 159 12.60 1.25 3.96
CA PRO A 159 13.03 0.15 4.86
C PRO A 159 13.12 0.55 6.34
N ALA A 160 12.77 1.78 6.71
CA ALA A 160 12.99 2.34 8.03
C ALA A 160 12.12 1.69 9.14
N LEU A 161 11.06 0.96 8.77
CA LEU A 161 10.11 0.29 9.67
C LEU A 161 9.52 1.21 10.77
N VAL A 162 9.42 2.50 10.45
CA VAL A 162 8.70 3.47 11.27
C VAL A 162 7.22 3.13 11.24
N VAL A 163 6.59 3.00 12.38
CA VAL A 163 5.12 2.86 12.50
C VAL A 163 4.52 4.25 12.63
N LEU A 164 3.67 4.62 11.67
CA LEU A 164 3.00 5.91 11.67
C LEU A 164 1.96 5.99 12.81
N ASP A 165 1.92 7.09 13.53
CA ASP A 165 0.80 7.39 14.41
C ASP A 165 -0.40 7.88 13.56
N ILE A 166 -1.24 6.92 13.12
CA ILE A 166 -2.33 7.15 12.18
C ILE A 166 -3.32 8.18 12.73
N GLU A 167 -3.69 8.10 14.02
CA GLU A 167 -4.64 9.04 14.63
C GLU A 167 -4.09 10.48 14.67
N LYS A 168 -2.78 10.64 14.93
CA LYS A 168 -2.13 11.95 14.89
C LYS A 168 -2.20 12.56 13.49
N PHE A 169 -1.91 11.77 12.45
CA PHE A 169 -1.96 12.22 11.07
C PHE A 169 -3.39 12.41 10.57
N ALA A 170 -4.35 11.61 11.04
CA ALA A 170 -5.78 11.81 10.77
C ALA A 170 -6.28 13.14 11.38
N THR A 171 -5.88 13.42 12.62
CA THR A 171 -6.19 14.71 13.27
C THR A 171 -5.64 15.87 12.45
N LEU A 172 -4.38 15.81 12.02
CA LEU A 172 -3.77 16.85 11.18
C LEU A 172 -4.56 17.06 9.88
N ALA A 173 -4.89 15.97 9.19
CA ALA A 173 -5.60 16.02 7.92
C ALA A 173 -7.01 16.61 8.07
N HIS A 174 -7.77 16.13 9.05
CA HIS A 174 -9.15 16.55 9.25
C HIS A 174 -9.26 17.98 9.77
N GLU A 175 -8.32 18.45 10.60
CA GLU A 175 -8.22 19.87 10.99
C GLU A 175 -7.96 20.78 9.79
N ALA A 176 -7.23 20.30 8.79
CA ALA A 176 -7.01 21.00 7.53
C ALA A 176 -8.18 20.86 6.54
N GLY A 177 -9.21 20.07 6.85
CA GLY A 177 -10.33 19.77 5.95
C GLY A 177 -9.91 19.00 4.70
N VAL A 178 -8.97 18.04 4.85
CA VAL A 178 -8.44 17.22 3.77
C VAL A 178 -8.37 15.74 4.19
N PRO A 179 -8.38 14.77 3.24
CA PRO A 179 -8.28 13.36 3.58
C PRO A 179 -6.87 12.94 3.99
N LEU A 180 -6.80 11.92 4.85
CA LEU A 180 -5.60 11.14 5.11
C LEU A 180 -5.56 9.92 4.18
N ILE A 181 -4.48 9.82 3.40
CA ILE A 181 -4.18 8.68 2.51
C ILE A 181 -3.08 7.83 3.16
N ILE A 182 -3.33 6.53 3.35
CA ILE A 182 -2.38 5.59 3.96
C ILE A 182 -2.04 4.47 2.99
N ASP A 183 -0.77 4.30 2.68
CA ASP A 183 -0.26 3.08 2.05
C ASP A 183 -0.15 1.98 3.12
N ASN A 184 -1.03 0.97 3.03
CA ASN A 184 -1.15 -0.14 3.99
C ASN A 184 -0.49 -1.43 3.49
N THR A 185 0.48 -1.33 2.59
CA THR A 185 1.10 -2.46 1.90
C THR A 185 1.73 -3.47 2.85
N PHE A 186 2.49 -3.03 3.87
CA PHE A 186 3.23 -3.95 4.75
C PHE A 186 2.36 -4.56 5.84
N ALA A 187 1.47 -3.80 6.44
CA ALA A 187 0.56 -4.32 7.45
C ALA A 187 -0.52 -5.22 6.84
N THR A 188 -0.98 -4.93 5.64
CA THR A 188 -2.16 -5.52 4.99
C THR A 188 -3.44 -5.35 5.82
N PRO A 189 -4.62 -5.53 5.25
CA PRO A 189 -5.87 -5.46 6.04
C PRO A 189 -5.97 -6.56 7.11
N ILE A 190 -5.07 -7.54 7.12
CA ILE A 190 -5.07 -8.61 8.14
C ILE A 190 -4.56 -8.07 9.47
N ASN A 191 -3.48 -7.28 9.45
CA ASN A 191 -2.84 -6.78 10.66
C ASN A 191 -3.32 -5.38 11.06
N CYS A 192 -3.65 -4.52 10.08
CA CYS A 192 -4.14 -3.16 10.34
C CYS A 192 -5.29 -2.78 9.39
N ASN A 193 -6.32 -2.11 9.91
CA ASN A 193 -7.31 -1.39 9.12
C ASN A 193 -7.18 0.11 9.42
N PRO A 194 -6.49 0.88 8.60
CA PRO A 194 -6.28 2.31 8.85
C PRO A 194 -7.56 3.12 8.98
N PHE A 195 -8.68 2.68 8.37
CA PHE A 195 -9.99 3.33 8.50
C PHE A 195 -10.53 3.35 9.93
N GLU A 196 -10.19 2.35 10.76
CA GLU A 196 -10.58 2.31 12.17
C GLU A 196 -9.86 3.40 12.99
N TRP A 197 -8.79 3.99 12.44
CA TRP A 197 -7.93 4.97 13.07
C TRP A 197 -7.98 6.36 12.39
N GLY A 198 -8.95 6.56 11.51
CA GLY A 198 -9.23 7.85 10.89
C GLY A 198 -8.60 8.08 9.51
N ALA A 199 -8.00 7.08 8.88
CA ALA A 199 -7.65 7.19 7.47
C ALA A 199 -8.92 7.26 6.60
N ASP A 200 -8.84 7.96 5.47
CA ASP A 200 -9.96 8.14 4.55
C ASP A 200 -9.79 7.31 3.28
N ILE A 201 -8.57 7.25 2.77
CA ILE A 201 -8.20 6.49 1.58
C ILE A 201 -7.04 5.55 1.96
N VAL A 202 -7.12 4.31 1.49
CA VAL A 202 -6.02 3.33 1.63
C VAL A 202 -5.52 2.93 0.26
N THR A 203 -4.19 2.88 0.11
CA THR A 203 -3.54 2.33 -1.07
C THR A 203 -2.74 1.08 -0.73
N HIS A 204 -2.52 0.24 -1.74
CA HIS A 204 -1.70 -0.96 -1.64
C HIS A 204 -0.84 -1.17 -2.87
N SER A 205 0.40 -1.60 -2.66
CA SER A 205 1.09 -2.40 -3.65
C SER A 205 0.67 -3.85 -3.46
N THR A 206 -0.29 -4.32 -4.26
CA THR A 206 -0.75 -5.71 -4.20
C THR A 206 0.31 -6.70 -4.63
N THR A 207 1.40 -6.21 -5.26
CA THR A 207 2.65 -6.92 -5.60
C THR A 207 3.27 -7.66 -4.41
N LYS A 208 3.03 -7.17 -3.17
CA LYS A 208 3.70 -7.61 -1.95
C LYS A 208 2.93 -8.75 -1.27
N TYR A 209 2.67 -8.70 0.02
CA TYR A 209 1.98 -9.77 0.75
C TYR A 209 0.64 -10.20 0.15
N MET A 210 -0.11 -9.31 -0.50
CA MET A 210 -1.41 -9.70 -1.08
C MET A 210 -1.25 -10.74 -2.19
N ASP A 211 -0.31 -10.55 -3.14
CA ASP A 211 0.11 -11.58 -4.10
C ASP A 211 0.89 -12.69 -3.37
N GLY A 212 1.90 -12.31 -2.63
CA GLY A 212 2.69 -13.15 -1.73
C GLY A 212 3.58 -14.18 -2.38
N HIS A 213 3.66 -14.21 -3.71
CA HIS A 213 4.38 -15.24 -4.48
C HIS A 213 5.35 -14.66 -5.52
N ALA A 214 5.51 -13.33 -5.55
CA ALA A 214 6.32 -12.60 -6.53
C ALA A 214 5.90 -12.86 -7.99
N MET A 215 4.60 -13.12 -8.23
CA MET A 215 4.06 -13.45 -9.55
C MET A 215 3.57 -12.23 -10.31
N THR A 216 2.89 -11.29 -9.61
CA THR A 216 2.19 -10.19 -10.28
C THR A 216 2.55 -8.84 -9.70
N VAL A 217 2.70 -7.85 -10.57
CA VAL A 217 2.73 -6.44 -10.17
C VAL A 217 1.32 -5.91 -10.21
N GLY A 218 0.90 -5.19 -9.15
CA GLY A 218 -0.41 -4.59 -9.07
C GLY A 218 -0.52 -3.61 -7.92
N GLY A 219 -1.65 -2.90 -7.89
CA GLY A 219 -2.02 -1.98 -6.81
C GLY A 219 -3.52 -1.96 -6.59
N ALA A 220 -3.94 -1.36 -5.49
CA ALA A 220 -5.34 -1.12 -5.18
C ALA A 220 -5.50 0.22 -4.47
N ILE A 221 -6.66 0.84 -4.67
CA ILE A 221 -7.14 2.01 -3.93
C ILE A 221 -8.46 1.64 -3.31
N VAL A 222 -8.64 1.96 -2.04
CA VAL A 222 -9.89 1.75 -1.29
C VAL A 222 -10.31 3.07 -0.65
N ASP A 223 -11.58 3.41 -0.80
CA ASP A 223 -12.21 4.58 -0.16
C ASP A 223 -13.05 4.12 1.03
N SER A 224 -12.86 4.73 2.18
CA SER A 224 -13.67 4.50 3.37
C SER A 224 -15.11 5.00 3.21
N GLY A 225 -15.33 6.02 2.36
CA GLY A 225 -16.58 6.77 2.27
C GLY A 225 -16.91 7.60 3.50
N ASN A 226 -15.93 7.87 4.37
CA ASN A 226 -16.10 8.63 5.61
C ASN A 226 -15.74 10.11 5.46
N PHE A 227 -14.88 10.48 4.50
CA PHE A 227 -14.54 11.87 4.27
C PHE A 227 -15.70 12.59 3.59
N ASP A 228 -16.14 13.70 4.17
CA ASP A 228 -17.24 14.51 3.64
C ASP A 228 -16.69 15.52 2.61
N TRP A 229 -16.65 15.10 1.35
CA TRP A 229 -16.21 15.95 0.23
C TRP A 229 -17.06 17.21 0.11
N THR A 230 -18.36 17.13 0.44
CA THR A 230 -19.29 18.25 0.26
C THR A 230 -19.11 19.33 1.32
N ALA A 231 -18.72 18.94 2.53
CA ALA A 231 -18.35 19.89 3.58
C ALA A 231 -17.10 20.73 3.23
N HIS A 232 -16.29 20.25 2.27
CA HIS A 232 -15.06 20.90 1.82
C HIS A 232 -15.05 21.10 0.31
N ALA A 233 -16.21 21.40 -0.30
CA ALA A 233 -16.41 21.46 -1.75
C ALA A 233 -15.48 22.46 -2.44
N GLU A 234 -15.16 23.58 -1.79
CA GLU A 234 -14.22 24.58 -2.31
C GLU A 234 -12.79 24.05 -2.48
N LYS A 235 -12.40 23.05 -1.69
CA LYS A 235 -11.10 22.37 -1.83
C LYS A 235 -11.13 21.30 -2.92
N PHE A 236 -12.28 20.68 -3.18
CA PHE A 236 -12.42 19.54 -4.06
C PHE A 236 -13.45 19.77 -5.19
N PRO A 237 -13.27 20.83 -6.00
CA PRO A 237 -14.23 21.18 -7.05
C PRO A 237 -14.36 20.02 -8.07
N GLY A 238 -13.28 19.28 -8.38
CA GLY A 238 -13.31 18.15 -9.29
C GLY A 238 -14.25 17.00 -8.89
N LEU A 239 -14.71 16.96 -7.64
CA LEU A 239 -15.72 15.99 -7.14
C LEU A 239 -17.09 16.64 -6.94
N CYS A 240 -17.12 17.94 -6.59
CA CYS A 240 -18.30 18.64 -6.08
C CYS A 240 -18.90 19.65 -7.06
N THR A 241 -18.33 19.82 -8.26
CA THR A 241 -18.89 20.68 -9.32
C THR A 241 -19.13 19.89 -10.60
N PRO A 242 -19.97 20.40 -11.53
CA PRO A 242 -20.26 19.71 -12.77
C PRO A 242 -19.00 19.44 -13.62
N ASP A 243 -18.79 18.19 -14.01
CA ASP A 243 -17.68 17.75 -14.86
C ASP A 243 -18.05 17.91 -16.36
N ALA A 244 -17.35 18.77 -17.06
CA ALA A 244 -17.58 19.02 -18.48
C ALA A 244 -17.29 17.79 -19.36
N SER A 245 -16.42 16.84 -18.91
CA SER A 245 -16.09 15.62 -19.66
C SER A 245 -17.20 14.54 -19.56
N TYR A 246 -18.16 14.72 -18.65
CA TYR A 246 -19.30 13.83 -18.42
C TYR A 246 -20.63 14.59 -18.37
N HIS A 247 -20.86 15.48 -19.34
CA HIS A 247 -22.13 16.20 -19.52
C HIS A 247 -22.64 16.93 -18.27
N GLY A 248 -21.72 17.43 -17.43
CA GLY A 248 -22.07 18.18 -16.24
C GLY A 248 -22.42 17.30 -15.02
N VAL A 249 -22.00 16.05 -14.98
CA VAL A 249 -22.15 15.19 -13.79
C VAL A 249 -21.37 15.77 -12.62
N THR A 250 -22.03 15.90 -11.47
CA THR A 250 -21.37 16.16 -10.17
C THR A 250 -21.22 14.81 -9.45
N TYR A 251 -19.97 14.36 -9.24
CA TYR A 251 -19.72 13.00 -8.72
C TYR A 251 -20.32 12.77 -7.33
N THR A 252 -20.17 13.74 -6.42
CA THR A 252 -20.69 13.64 -5.05
C THR A 252 -22.22 13.55 -5.03
N GLU A 253 -22.94 14.26 -5.91
CA GLU A 253 -24.38 14.21 -6.01
C GLU A 253 -24.87 12.89 -6.59
N LYS A 254 -24.22 12.41 -7.69
CA LYS A 254 -24.68 11.22 -8.41
C LYS A 254 -24.28 9.91 -7.74
N PHE A 255 -23.08 9.84 -7.15
CA PHE A 255 -22.49 8.60 -6.64
C PHE A 255 -22.30 8.57 -5.12
N GLY A 256 -22.59 9.69 -4.42
CA GLY A 256 -22.49 9.77 -2.98
C GLY A 256 -21.12 9.30 -2.46
N LYS A 257 -21.12 8.31 -1.59
CA LYS A 257 -19.88 7.74 -1.01
C LYS A 257 -18.94 7.07 -2.04
N GLY A 258 -19.43 6.69 -3.20
CA GLY A 258 -18.63 6.11 -4.27
C GLY A 258 -17.95 7.14 -5.20
N ALA A 259 -18.17 8.43 -4.98
CA ALA A 259 -17.75 9.53 -5.87
C ALA A 259 -16.24 9.50 -6.18
N TYR A 260 -15.41 9.30 -5.16
CA TYR A 260 -13.96 9.34 -5.29
C TYR A 260 -13.42 8.21 -6.20
N ILE A 261 -13.83 6.97 -5.97
CA ILE A 261 -13.40 5.82 -6.80
C ILE A 261 -14.03 5.90 -8.20
N THR A 262 -15.30 6.34 -8.30
CA THR A 262 -15.94 6.51 -9.61
C THR A 262 -15.17 7.51 -10.46
N LYS A 263 -14.83 8.70 -9.92
CA LYS A 263 -14.03 9.69 -10.64
C LYS A 263 -12.66 9.14 -11.05
N ALA A 264 -11.95 8.48 -10.15
CA ALA A 264 -10.66 7.86 -10.46
C ALA A 264 -10.77 6.84 -11.60
N THR A 265 -11.86 6.07 -11.64
CA THR A 265 -12.11 5.07 -12.70
C THR A 265 -12.47 5.72 -14.03
N VAL A 266 -13.45 6.62 -14.06
CA VAL A 266 -14.00 7.15 -15.30
C VAL A 266 -13.17 8.28 -15.92
N GLN A 267 -12.27 8.90 -15.14
CA GLN A 267 -11.31 9.90 -15.62
C GLN A 267 -9.89 9.31 -15.68
N LEU A 268 -9.26 9.07 -14.54
CA LEU A 268 -7.84 8.71 -14.50
C LEU A 268 -7.55 7.36 -15.14
N MET A 269 -8.32 6.33 -14.81
CA MET A 269 -8.13 5.01 -15.41
C MET A 269 -8.46 5.04 -16.90
N ARG A 270 -9.53 5.73 -17.29
CA ARG A 270 -9.91 5.90 -18.71
C ARG A 270 -8.79 6.55 -19.52
N ASP A 271 -8.18 7.63 -19.00
CA ASP A 271 -7.29 8.50 -19.76
C ASP A 271 -5.83 8.03 -19.67
N LEU A 272 -5.38 7.55 -18.51
CA LEU A 272 -3.99 7.13 -18.24
C LEU A 272 -3.77 5.62 -18.40
N GLY A 273 -4.81 4.81 -18.25
CA GLY A 273 -4.81 3.40 -18.64
C GLY A 273 -3.98 2.47 -17.73
N SER A 274 -3.71 2.82 -16.47
CA SER A 274 -2.93 1.97 -15.54
C SER A 274 -3.75 0.80 -14.99
N ILE A 275 -4.45 0.07 -15.85
CA ILE A 275 -5.26 -1.09 -15.45
C ILE A 275 -4.38 -2.30 -15.14
N GLN A 276 -4.79 -3.10 -14.19
CA GLN A 276 -4.22 -4.44 -13.96
C GLN A 276 -4.83 -5.42 -14.97
N ALA A 277 -4.00 -6.27 -15.58
CA ALA A 277 -4.49 -7.34 -16.47
C ALA A 277 -5.42 -8.29 -15.71
N PRO A 278 -6.56 -8.75 -16.31
CA PRO A 278 -7.50 -9.66 -15.63
C PRO A 278 -6.84 -10.96 -15.15
N GLN A 279 -5.87 -11.49 -15.89
CA GLN A 279 -5.09 -12.66 -15.44
C GLN A 279 -4.29 -12.36 -14.17
N ASN A 280 -3.69 -11.18 -14.05
CA ASN A 280 -2.97 -10.78 -12.84
C ASN A 280 -3.94 -10.55 -11.67
N ALA A 281 -5.12 -10.01 -11.90
CA ALA A 281 -6.17 -9.90 -10.90
C ALA A 281 -6.63 -11.28 -10.39
N PHE A 282 -6.77 -12.26 -11.29
CA PHE A 282 -7.06 -13.65 -10.91
C PHE A 282 -5.95 -14.25 -10.02
N LEU A 283 -4.68 -14.09 -10.39
CA LEU A 283 -3.55 -14.59 -9.58
C LEU A 283 -3.50 -13.88 -8.20
N LEU A 284 -3.77 -12.58 -8.17
CA LEU A 284 -3.92 -11.83 -6.91
C LEU A 284 -5.04 -12.41 -6.05
N ASN A 285 -6.20 -12.79 -6.63
CA ASN A 285 -7.27 -13.43 -5.88
C ASN A 285 -6.81 -14.73 -5.21
N VAL A 286 -6.03 -15.57 -5.92
CA VAL A 286 -5.44 -16.80 -5.36
C VAL A 286 -4.51 -16.47 -4.18
N GLY A 287 -3.69 -15.41 -4.30
CA GLY A 287 -2.84 -14.92 -3.20
C GLY A 287 -3.65 -14.47 -1.99
N LEU A 288 -4.73 -13.72 -2.21
CA LEU A 288 -5.61 -13.22 -1.15
C LEU A 288 -6.27 -14.35 -0.33
N GLU A 289 -6.60 -15.48 -0.97
CA GLU A 289 -7.25 -16.60 -0.28
C GLU A 289 -6.42 -17.18 0.88
N THR A 290 -5.09 -17.11 0.79
CA THR A 290 -4.17 -17.58 1.83
C THR A 290 -3.50 -16.46 2.62
N LEU A 291 -3.87 -15.21 2.38
CA LEU A 291 -3.24 -14.06 3.01
C LEU A 291 -3.20 -14.13 4.55
N PRO A 292 -4.27 -14.49 5.27
CA PRO A 292 -4.25 -14.55 6.73
C PRO A 292 -3.23 -15.57 7.27
N LEU A 293 -3.18 -16.76 6.66
CA LEU A 293 -2.24 -17.81 7.06
C LEU A 293 -0.79 -17.39 6.82
N ARG A 294 -0.53 -16.71 5.69
CA ARG A 294 0.81 -16.23 5.36
C ARG A 294 1.23 -15.09 6.27
N MET A 295 0.35 -14.12 6.56
CA MET A 295 0.66 -13.01 7.46
C MET A 295 0.98 -13.49 8.88
N GLU A 296 0.21 -14.44 9.42
CA GLU A 296 0.50 -15.06 10.72
C GLU A 296 1.90 -15.71 10.72
N ARG A 297 2.23 -16.49 9.69
CA ARG A 297 3.53 -17.16 9.57
C ARG A 297 4.67 -16.15 9.36
N HIS A 298 4.51 -15.14 8.50
CA HIS A 298 5.50 -14.09 8.30
C HIS A 298 5.81 -13.35 9.60
N CYS A 299 4.78 -12.92 10.34
CA CYS A 299 4.96 -12.20 11.59
C CYS A 299 5.60 -13.07 12.68
N SER A 300 5.18 -14.33 12.82
CA SER A 300 5.75 -15.25 13.81
C SER A 300 7.21 -15.61 13.50
N ASN A 301 7.54 -15.81 12.23
CA ASN A 301 8.92 -16.05 11.80
C ASN A 301 9.79 -14.81 12.02
N ALA A 302 9.30 -13.62 11.60
CA ALA A 302 10.04 -12.37 11.79
C ALA A 302 10.29 -12.05 13.26
N GLN A 303 9.35 -12.31 14.16
CA GLN A 303 9.53 -12.13 15.60
C GLN A 303 10.71 -12.96 16.11
N LYS A 304 10.73 -14.27 15.81
CA LYS A 304 11.81 -15.17 16.24
C LYS A 304 13.16 -14.81 15.62
N VAL A 305 13.19 -14.44 14.36
CA VAL A 305 14.41 -13.98 13.68
C VAL A 305 14.91 -12.67 14.26
N ALA A 306 14.03 -11.70 14.57
CA ALA A 306 14.40 -10.45 15.19
C ALA A 306 14.97 -10.66 16.59
N GLU A 307 14.37 -11.53 17.40
CA GLU A 307 14.87 -11.93 18.73
C GLU A 307 16.24 -12.61 18.64
N PHE A 308 16.45 -13.50 17.64
CA PHE A 308 17.75 -14.10 17.37
C PHE A 308 18.80 -13.05 17.03
N LEU A 309 18.49 -12.13 16.12
CA LEU A 309 19.41 -11.06 15.69
C LEU A 309 19.73 -10.10 16.84
N GLU A 310 18.74 -9.71 17.65
CA GLU A 310 18.95 -8.82 18.80
C GLU A 310 19.92 -9.40 19.83
N ASN A 311 19.94 -10.73 19.99
CA ASN A 311 20.81 -11.43 20.94
C ASN A 311 22.13 -11.90 20.33
N HIS A 312 22.39 -11.64 19.04
CA HIS A 312 23.59 -12.12 18.36
C HIS A 312 24.76 -11.15 18.55
N GLU A 313 25.94 -11.68 19.03
CA GLU A 313 27.10 -10.86 19.40
C GLU A 313 27.69 -9.99 18.28
N LYS A 314 27.57 -10.40 17.01
CA LYS A 314 28.08 -9.66 15.82
C LYS A 314 27.07 -8.65 15.27
N VAL A 315 25.82 -8.64 15.74
CA VAL A 315 24.80 -7.68 15.34
C VAL A 315 24.95 -6.40 16.15
N ALA A 316 24.93 -5.25 15.49
CA ALA A 316 25.07 -3.95 16.11
C ALA A 316 23.74 -3.39 16.56
N TRP A 317 22.71 -3.56 15.75
CA TRP A 317 21.35 -3.06 15.99
C TRP A 317 20.32 -3.86 15.18
N VAL A 318 19.09 -3.91 15.70
CA VAL A 318 17.93 -4.49 15.04
C VAL A 318 16.78 -3.50 15.11
N ASN A 319 16.07 -3.32 14.00
CA ASN A 319 14.86 -2.53 13.94
C ASN A 319 13.71 -3.43 13.47
N TYR A 320 12.80 -3.75 14.38
CA TYR A 320 11.58 -4.51 14.13
C TYR A 320 10.51 -4.07 15.14
N PRO A 321 9.35 -3.58 14.67
CA PRO A 321 8.33 -3.02 15.58
C PRO A 321 7.72 -4.00 16.57
N GLY A 322 7.90 -5.30 16.37
CA GLY A 322 7.47 -6.36 17.28
C GLY A 322 8.41 -6.58 18.49
N LEU A 323 9.61 -5.98 18.53
CA LEU A 323 10.53 -6.08 19.67
C LEU A 323 10.17 -5.06 20.75
N PRO A 324 10.08 -5.43 22.03
CA PRO A 324 9.83 -4.49 23.14
C PRO A 324 10.86 -3.36 23.26
N SER A 325 12.08 -3.57 22.80
CA SER A 325 13.16 -2.59 22.72
C SER A 325 12.95 -1.52 21.62
N ASN A 326 12.06 -1.78 20.66
CA ASN A 326 11.84 -0.90 19.52
C ASN A 326 11.06 0.36 19.92
N LYS A 327 11.49 1.51 19.41
CA LYS A 327 10.84 2.82 19.63
C LYS A 327 9.34 2.82 19.33
N TYR A 328 8.93 2.07 18.31
CA TYR A 328 7.55 2.03 17.83
C TYR A 328 6.73 0.85 18.36
N TYR A 329 7.26 0.08 19.31
CA TYR A 329 6.59 -1.09 19.87
C TYR A 329 5.16 -0.79 20.34
N ASN A 330 4.98 0.27 21.11
CA ASN A 330 3.65 0.65 21.64
C ASN A 330 2.66 1.03 20.52
N LEU A 331 3.10 1.73 19.48
CA LEU A 331 2.26 2.04 18.31
C LEU A 331 1.94 0.76 17.51
N ALA A 332 2.92 -0.13 17.36
CA ALA A 332 2.70 -1.42 16.71
C ALA A 332 1.68 -2.26 17.47
N GLN A 333 1.77 -2.33 18.80
CA GLN A 333 0.78 -3.05 19.62
C GLN A 333 -0.61 -2.41 19.55
N LYS A 334 -0.69 -1.09 19.44
CA LYS A 334 -1.96 -0.37 19.31
C LYS A 334 -2.65 -0.66 17.98
N TYR A 335 -1.93 -0.48 16.87
CA TYR A 335 -2.50 -0.57 15.52
C TYR A 335 -2.51 -1.98 14.94
N MET A 336 -1.56 -2.83 15.36
CA MET A 336 -1.27 -4.15 14.79
C MET A 336 -1.04 -5.21 15.88
N PRO A 337 -2.00 -5.45 16.79
CA PRO A 337 -1.79 -6.36 17.94
C PRO A 337 -1.57 -7.82 17.55
N LYS A 338 -1.91 -8.21 16.31
CA LYS A 338 -1.71 -9.57 15.79
C LYS A 338 -0.33 -9.79 15.14
N GLY A 339 0.49 -8.74 15.05
CA GLY A 339 1.79 -8.73 14.38
C GLY A 339 1.90 -7.58 13.37
N SER A 340 3.11 -7.09 13.15
CA SER A 340 3.33 -5.93 12.28
C SER A 340 3.53 -6.33 10.80
N CYS A 341 4.64 -6.97 10.49
CA CYS A 341 5.00 -7.45 9.16
C CYS A 341 6.09 -8.52 9.23
N GLY A 342 6.51 -9.05 8.09
CA GLY A 342 7.63 -10.00 7.97
C GLY A 342 8.97 -9.33 7.62
N VAL A 343 9.11 -8.01 7.72
CA VAL A 343 10.34 -7.30 7.35
C VAL A 343 11.10 -6.84 8.58
N ILE A 344 12.41 -7.06 8.58
CA ILE A 344 13.35 -6.65 9.62
C ILE A 344 14.44 -5.81 8.95
N SER A 345 14.90 -4.75 9.60
CA SER A 345 16.14 -4.06 9.26
C SER A 345 17.15 -4.24 10.39
N PHE A 346 18.40 -4.51 10.05
CA PHE A 346 19.47 -4.68 11.04
C PHE A 346 20.83 -4.29 10.46
N GLY A 347 21.82 -4.09 11.32
CA GLY A 347 23.19 -3.82 10.95
C GLY A 347 24.17 -4.70 11.71
N LEU A 348 25.33 -5.01 11.08
CA LEU A 348 26.41 -5.76 11.70
C LEU A 348 27.47 -4.83 12.33
N LYS A 349 28.17 -5.30 13.37
CA LYS A 349 29.30 -4.56 13.96
C LYS A 349 30.48 -4.36 12.98
N SER A 350 30.60 -5.24 11.99
CA SER A 350 31.55 -5.12 10.86
C SER A 350 31.11 -4.11 9.78
N GLY A 351 29.97 -3.44 9.99
CA GLY A 351 29.46 -2.36 9.16
C GLY A 351 29.14 -2.77 7.72
N ARG A 352 29.21 -1.80 6.79
CA ARG A 352 28.88 -1.98 5.37
C ARG A 352 29.62 -3.14 4.70
N THR A 353 30.92 -3.31 5.01
CA THR A 353 31.74 -4.38 4.42
C THR A 353 31.27 -5.76 4.89
N GLY A 354 30.97 -5.89 6.19
CA GLY A 354 30.45 -7.13 6.74
C GLY A 354 29.05 -7.47 6.22
N ALA A 355 28.21 -6.45 6.00
CA ALA A 355 26.90 -6.65 5.38
C ALA A 355 27.00 -7.30 4.00
N GLY A 356 27.91 -6.83 3.15
CA GLY A 356 28.17 -7.43 1.83
C GLY A 356 28.66 -8.88 1.93
N LYS A 357 29.67 -9.12 2.77
CA LYS A 357 30.20 -10.48 2.98
C LYS A 357 29.16 -11.45 3.52
N MET A 358 28.37 -11.03 4.52
CA MET A 358 27.27 -11.85 5.05
C MET A 358 26.33 -12.26 3.94
N MET A 359 25.91 -11.33 3.09
CA MET A 359 24.96 -11.63 2.01
C MET A 359 25.54 -12.62 0.99
N ASP A 360 26.83 -12.53 0.68
CA ASP A 360 27.50 -13.45 -0.24
C ASP A 360 27.62 -14.89 0.31
N HIS A 361 27.42 -15.09 1.63
CA HIS A 361 27.44 -16.39 2.29
C HIS A 361 26.06 -16.99 2.60
N LEU A 362 24.98 -16.31 2.21
CA LEU A 362 23.64 -16.88 2.37
C LEU A 362 23.43 -18.06 1.42
N GLU A 363 22.81 -19.12 1.92
CA GLU A 363 22.55 -20.36 1.18
C GLU A 363 21.04 -20.52 0.88
N LEU A 364 20.17 -20.03 1.78
CA LEU A 364 18.72 -20.12 1.65
C LEU A 364 18.11 -18.77 1.21
N ALA A 365 18.47 -17.66 1.89
CA ALA A 365 17.92 -16.36 1.61
C ALA A 365 18.49 -15.77 0.30
N ALA A 366 17.62 -15.35 -0.61
CA ALA A 366 18.04 -14.81 -1.90
C ALA A 366 18.30 -13.30 -1.86
N ILE A 367 19.34 -12.84 -2.55
CA ILE A 367 19.60 -11.41 -2.77
C ILE A 367 18.71 -10.94 -3.91
N VAL A 368 17.61 -10.22 -3.58
CA VAL A 368 16.67 -9.66 -4.57
C VAL A 368 16.13 -8.31 -4.11
N THR A 369 15.69 -7.50 -5.06
CA THR A 369 15.06 -6.20 -4.76
C THR A 369 13.64 -6.37 -4.21
N HIS A 370 13.02 -7.52 -4.42
CA HIS A 370 11.67 -7.82 -3.96
C HIS A 370 11.60 -7.89 -2.42
N VAL A 371 10.38 -7.85 -1.88
CA VAL A 371 10.07 -7.90 -0.45
C VAL A 371 8.65 -8.42 -0.25
N ALA A 372 8.38 -9.06 0.89
CA ALA A 372 7.04 -9.49 1.26
C ALA A 372 6.47 -10.60 0.36
N ASP A 373 7.27 -11.62 0.14
CA ASP A 373 6.98 -12.83 -0.63
C ASP A 373 7.17 -14.07 0.28
N ALA A 374 6.64 -15.19 -0.12
CA ALA A 374 6.71 -16.44 0.63
C ALA A 374 8.14 -16.91 0.93
N ARG A 375 9.13 -16.48 0.13
CA ARG A 375 10.54 -16.82 0.29
C ARG A 375 11.31 -15.74 1.04
N THR A 376 12.23 -16.17 1.89
CA THR A 376 13.14 -15.26 2.59
C THR A 376 14.09 -14.59 1.59
N CYS A 377 14.18 -13.27 1.64
CA CYS A 377 15.07 -12.51 0.78
C CYS A 377 15.71 -11.32 1.50
N VAL A 378 16.83 -10.88 0.96
CA VAL A 378 17.67 -9.86 1.57
C VAL A 378 18.08 -8.78 0.55
N LEU A 379 18.25 -7.57 1.04
CA LEU A 379 18.74 -6.43 0.28
C LEU A 379 19.63 -5.56 1.18
N HIS A 380 20.76 -5.07 0.65
CA HIS A 380 21.57 -4.03 1.26
C HIS A 380 21.41 -2.73 0.46
N PRO A 381 20.55 -1.79 0.88
CA PRO A 381 20.20 -0.62 0.09
C PRO A 381 21.40 0.19 -0.36
N ALA A 382 22.37 0.44 0.53
CA ALA A 382 23.57 1.23 0.26
C ALA A 382 24.45 0.67 -0.87
N SER A 383 24.47 -0.66 -1.09
CA SER A 383 25.23 -1.29 -2.17
C SER A 383 24.40 -1.59 -3.42
N HIS A 384 23.07 -1.52 -3.33
CA HIS A 384 22.14 -1.88 -4.41
C HIS A 384 21.27 -0.71 -4.86
N THR A 385 20.14 -0.52 -4.23
CA THR A 385 19.09 0.43 -4.69
C THR A 385 19.46 1.90 -4.49
N HIS A 386 20.36 2.21 -3.56
CA HIS A 386 20.81 3.56 -3.22
C HIS A 386 22.31 3.76 -3.49
N ARG A 387 22.91 2.92 -4.33
CA ARG A 387 24.35 2.90 -4.61
C ARG A 387 24.94 4.23 -5.10
N GLN A 388 24.11 5.11 -5.66
CA GLN A 388 24.52 6.42 -6.16
C GLN A 388 24.60 7.49 -5.05
N MET A 389 24.10 7.20 -3.84
CA MET A 389 24.07 8.13 -2.71
C MET A 389 25.38 8.01 -1.89
N THR A 390 25.83 9.15 -1.35
CA THR A 390 26.88 9.15 -0.31
C THR A 390 26.32 8.65 1.02
N ASP A 391 27.18 8.32 1.98
CA ASP A 391 26.75 7.86 3.29
C ASP A 391 25.93 8.93 4.04
N GLU A 392 26.26 10.23 3.86
CA GLU A 392 25.50 11.35 4.42
C GLU A 392 24.09 11.41 3.81
N GLN A 393 23.98 11.27 2.50
CA GLN A 393 22.70 11.25 1.80
C GLN A 393 21.84 10.03 2.19
N LEU A 394 22.47 8.88 2.43
CA LEU A 394 21.81 7.68 2.94
C LEU A 394 21.20 7.94 4.32
N VAL A 395 21.97 8.54 5.24
CA VAL A 395 21.52 8.88 6.59
C VAL A 395 20.36 9.88 6.55
N GLU A 396 20.45 10.92 5.70
CA GLU A 396 19.38 11.88 5.49
C GLU A 396 18.08 11.22 4.95
N ALA A 397 18.24 10.18 4.13
CA ALA A 397 17.12 9.37 3.62
C ALA A 397 16.59 8.32 4.63
N GLY A 398 17.12 8.29 5.85
CA GLY A 398 16.74 7.31 6.88
C GLY A 398 17.27 5.90 6.63
N VAL A 399 18.31 5.77 5.81
CA VAL A 399 18.95 4.49 5.47
C VAL A 399 20.37 4.46 6.02
N ALA A 400 20.61 3.69 7.07
CA ALA A 400 21.97 3.53 7.58
C ALA A 400 22.88 2.83 6.51
N PRO A 401 24.17 3.24 6.36
CA PRO A 401 25.07 2.65 5.37
C PRO A 401 25.30 1.14 5.55
N ASP A 402 25.10 0.61 6.74
CA ASP A 402 25.21 -0.81 7.12
C ASP A 402 23.87 -1.54 7.14
N LEU A 403 22.76 -0.87 6.78
CA LEU A 403 21.42 -1.43 6.86
C LEU A 403 21.25 -2.63 5.92
N ILE A 404 20.92 -3.77 6.48
CA ILE A 404 20.43 -4.96 5.78
C ILE A 404 18.93 -5.02 5.97
N ARG A 405 18.15 -5.03 4.87
CA ARG A 405 16.71 -5.30 4.89
C ARG A 405 16.49 -6.78 4.62
N LEU A 406 15.93 -7.48 5.59
CA LEU A 406 15.55 -8.88 5.52
C LEU A 406 14.03 -8.99 5.43
N SER A 407 13.52 -9.59 4.37
CA SER A 407 12.12 -9.99 4.24
C SER A 407 12.01 -11.46 4.59
N VAL A 408 11.49 -11.75 5.77
CA VAL A 408 11.38 -13.10 6.31
C VAL A 408 10.19 -13.81 5.65
N GLY A 409 10.45 -14.95 5.04
CA GLY A 409 9.47 -15.79 4.37
C GLY A 409 8.67 -16.68 5.33
N ILE A 410 7.99 -17.67 4.74
CA ILE A 410 7.15 -18.63 5.47
C ILE A 410 7.79 -20.02 5.62
N GLU A 411 9.08 -20.13 5.28
CA GLU A 411 9.87 -21.35 5.46
C GLU A 411 9.93 -21.75 6.95
N ASN A 412 10.52 -22.89 7.26
CA ASN A 412 10.83 -23.25 8.65
C ASN A 412 11.75 -22.20 9.24
N VAL A 413 11.38 -21.64 10.40
CA VAL A 413 12.13 -20.55 11.02
C VAL A 413 13.53 -20.98 11.50
N ASP A 414 13.70 -22.23 11.88
CA ASP A 414 15.00 -22.73 12.33
C ASP A 414 15.99 -22.80 11.16
N ASP A 415 15.51 -23.14 9.93
CA ASP A 415 16.34 -23.13 8.74
C ASP A 415 16.75 -21.68 8.36
N ILE A 416 15.82 -20.70 8.47
CA ILE A 416 16.13 -19.29 8.25
C ILE A 416 17.20 -18.80 9.24
N ILE A 417 17.03 -19.12 10.53
CA ILE A 417 17.98 -18.73 11.58
C ILE A 417 19.35 -19.42 11.37
N ALA A 418 19.38 -20.67 10.96
CA ALA A 418 20.61 -21.40 10.68
C ALA A 418 21.38 -20.76 9.52
N ASP A 419 20.69 -20.38 8.44
CA ASP A 419 21.29 -19.69 7.30
C ASP A 419 21.87 -18.32 7.69
N LEU A 420 21.09 -17.51 8.40
CA LEU A 420 21.54 -16.20 8.90
C LEU A 420 22.76 -16.35 9.83
N LYS A 421 22.73 -17.31 10.74
CA LYS A 421 23.80 -17.56 11.71
C LYS A 421 25.12 -17.88 10.99
N GLN A 422 25.12 -18.87 10.10
CA GLN A 422 26.32 -19.27 9.38
C GLN A 422 26.88 -18.15 8.49
N ALA A 423 26.00 -17.32 7.90
CA ALA A 423 26.39 -16.18 7.07
C ALA A 423 26.98 -15.03 7.90
N ILE A 424 26.38 -14.71 9.06
CA ILE A 424 26.90 -13.70 10.00
C ILE A 424 28.26 -14.12 10.58
N GLU A 425 28.46 -15.38 10.88
CA GLU A 425 29.72 -15.91 11.39
C GLU A 425 30.87 -15.75 10.40
N LYS A 426 30.59 -15.77 9.09
CA LYS A 426 31.55 -15.60 7.98
C LYS A 426 31.71 -14.15 7.51
N ALA A 427 31.04 -13.20 8.12
CA ALA A 427 30.99 -11.79 7.68
C ALA A 427 32.21 -10.94 8.08
N ASP A 428 33.18 -11.47 8.81
CA ASP A 428 34.39 -10.77 9.29
C ASP A 428 35.45 -10.51 8.20
#